data_1e9d52075bf25c12f9c1fc18e6a4527d
#
_entry.id   1e9d52075bf25c12f9c1fc18e6a4527d
#
_cell.length_a   1.000
_cell.length_b   1.000
_cell.length_c   1.000
_cell.angle_alpha   90.00
_cell.angle_beta   90.00
_cell.angle_gamma   90.00
#
_symmetry.space_group_name_H-M   'P 1'
#
loop_
_entity.id
_entity.type
_entity.pdbx_description
1 polymer ?
#
loop_
_entity_poly.entity_id
_entity_poly.type
_entity_poly.pdbx_seq_one_letter_code
_entity_poly.pdbx_strand_id
1 'polypeptide(L)'
;MNTHRRGLTAKAQQLCFWLFLCFRPALAGVPGPCRHSVTQDHFLSLNRLIDNQLDNSCFIIYPFTECLNLSKVCCVKAAFPHILDLLSSHFHYAQSSDNRRYVSTLETVIFHLYSQGCVPEINEEYEDSPVRFLRIEQSSPKEALKKVRSVIRMYMSLINENSDPLDWDCKDQYAAEDDPQSTPGTSQPERPASLAL
;
A
#
# COMPACT_ATOMS: atom_id res chain seq x y z
N MET A 1 -61.12 -3.83 33.17
CA MET A 1 -59.83 -3.12 33.25
C MET A 1 -58.77 -3.83 32.44
N ASN A 2 -58.71 -3.70 31.09
CA ASN A 2 -57.59 -4.31 30.30
C ASN A 2 -57.43 -3.72 28.88
N THR A 3 -57.85 -2.50 28.63
CA THR A 3 -57.71 -1.87 27.29
C THR A 3 -56.53 -0.90 27.18
N HIS A 4 -55.86 -0.55 28.29
CA HIS A 4 -54.75 0.44 28.26
C HIS A 4 -53.35 -0.15 27.98
N ARG A 5 -53.16 -1.48 28.06
CA ARG A 5 -51.83 -2.10 27.83
C ARG A 5 -51.53 -2.41 26.38
N ARG A 6 -52.52 -2.53 25.50
CA ARG A 6 -52.30 -2.86 24.07
C ARG A 6 -51.83 -1.66 23.22
N GLY A 7 -52.15 -0.44 23.64
CA GLY A 7 -51.74 0.76 22.89
C GLY A 7 -50.30 1.17 23.08
N LEU A 8 -49.65 0.81 24.20
CA LEU A 8 -48.25 1.18 24.49
C LEU A 8 -47.26 0.32 23.70
N THR A 9 -47.60 -0.98 23.51
CA THR A 9 -46.71 -1.91 22.76
C THR A 9 -46.68 -1.60 21.26
N ALA A 10 -47.82 -1.22 20.67
CA ALA A 10 -47.91 -0.85 19.26
C ALA A 10 -47.16 0.44 18.97
N LYS A 11 -47.23 1.45 19.84
CA LYS A 11 -46.49 2.70 19.69
C LYS A 11 -44.98 2.48 19.88
N ALA A 12 -44.54 1.64 20.81
CA ALA A 12 -43.15 1.29 21.02
C ALA A 12 -42.57 0.51 19.83
N GLN A 13 -43.33 -0.44 19.27
CA GLN A 13 -42.91 -1.15 18.05
C GLN A 13 -42.82 -0.22 16.84
N GLN A 14 -43.73 0.72 16.68
CA GLN A 14 -43.71 1.69 15.61
C GLN A 14 -42.50 2.67 15.74
N LEU A 15 -42.17 3.06 16.97
CA LEU A 15 -41.02 3.91 17.25
C LEU A 15 -39.70 3.18 16.96
N CYS A 16 -39.56 1.90 17.32
CA CYS A 16 -38.42 1.06 16.99
C CYS A 16 -38.27 0.90 15.47
N PHE A 17 -39.39 0.69 14.75
CA PHE A 17 -39.35 0.56 13.28
C PHE A 17 -38.86 1.85 12.60
N TRP A 18 -39.32 3.03 13.08
CA TRP A 18 -38.81 4.32 12.59
C TRP A 18 -37.37 4.58 12.96
N LEU A 19 -36.91 4.14 14.13
CA LEU A 19 -35.50 4.23 14.51
C LEU A 19 -34.62 3.33 13.60
N PHE A 20 -35.05 2.12 13.28
CA PHE A 20 -34.35 1.25 12.34
C PHE A 20 -34.34 1.80 10.90
N LEU A 21 -35.36 2.52 10.47
CA LEU A 21 -35.38 3.19 9.16
C LEU A 21 -34.49 4.44 9.11
N CYS A 22 -34.27 5.10 10.25
CA CYS A 22 -33.37 6.25 10.35
C CYS A 22 -31.89 5.86 10.43
N PHE A 23 -31.58 4.62 10.84
CA PHE A 23 -30.25 4.05 10.70
C PHE A 23 -30.09 3.46 9.30
N ARG A 24 -30.08 4.30 8.28
CA ARG A 24 -29.44 3.91 7.03
C ARG A 24 -27.96 3.77 7.36
N PRO A 25 -27.33 2.59 7.17
CA PRO A 25 -25.90 2.55 7.17
C PRO A 25 -25.46 3.55 6.08
N ALA A 26 -24.74 4.58 6.48
CA ALA A 26 -24.08 5.46 5.52
C ALA A 26 -23.15 4.55 4.72
N LEU A 27 -23.59 4.16 3.53
CA LEU A 27 -22.86 3.30 2.62
C LEU A 27 -21.60 4.06 2.20
N ALA A 28 -20.50 3.64 2.79
CA ALA A 28 -19.20 3.43 2.19
C ALA A 28 -18.70 4.52 1.21
N GLY A 29 -18.42 5.70 1.74
CA GLY A 29 -17.29 6.46 1.22
C GLY A 29 -15.99 5.86 1.76
N VAL A 30 -14.85 6.21 1.19
CA VAL A 30 -13.52 5.89 1.77
C VAL A 30 -13.61 6.04 3.29
N PRO A 31 -13.24 5.02 4.08
CA PRO A 31 -13.36 5.08 5.52
C PRO A 31 -12.81 6.42 6.02
N GLY A 32 -13.59 7.13 6.83
CA GLY A 32 -13.24 8.48 7.32
C GLY A 32 -11.81 8.60 7.84
N PRO A 33 -11.24 7.60 8.53
CA PRO A 33 -9.85 7.63 8.99
C PRO A 33 -8.83 7.69 7.85
N CYS A 34 -9.06 7.05 6.69
CA CYS A 34 -8.08 7.00 5.59
C CYS A 34 -7.93 8.33 4.86
N ARG A 35 -8.99 9.12 4.76
CA ARG A 35 -8.98 10.41 4.05
C ARG A 35 -8.08 11.44 4.72
N HIS A 36 -7.86 11.33 6.01
CA HIS A 36 -7.07 12.28 6.80
C HIS A 36 -5.81 11.67 7.43
N SER A 37 -5.48 10.43 7.09
CA SER A 37 -4.32 9.74 7.67
C SER A 37 -3.00 10.40 7.28
N VAL A 38 -2.89 10.91 6.05
CA VAL A 38 -1.73 11.70 5.60
C VAL A 38 -2.14 13.17 5.50
N THR A 39 -1.59 13.99 6.38
CA THR A 39 -1.85 15.43 6.45
C THR A 39 -0.77 16.24 5.72
N GLN A 40 -1.05 17.53 5.50
CA GLN A 40 -0.05 18.47 4.97
C GLN A 40 1.17 18.60 5.88
N ASP A 41 1.00 18.46 7.20
CA ASP A 41 2.11 18.53 8.16
C ASP A 41 3.06 17.33 8.02
N HIS A 42 2.53 16.13 7.72
CA HIS A 42 3.35 14.97 7.41
C HIS A 42 4.14 15.18 6.11
N PHE A 43 3.50 15.76 5.11
CA PHE A 43 4.16 16.09 3.86
C PHE A 43 5.22 17.19 4.01
N LEU A 44 4.95 18.18 4.87
CA LEU A 44 5.92 19.22 5.22
C LEU A 44 7.14 18.64 5.97
N SER A 45 6.90 17.68 6.87
CA SER A 45 7.97 16.96 7.58
C SER A 45 8.88 16.20 6.61
N LEU A 46 8.29 15.54 5.61
CA LEU A 46 9.05 14.86 4.56
C LEU A 46 9.86 15.85 3.72
N ASN A 47 9.29 16.99 3.33
CA ASN A 47 10.01 18.01 2.58
C ASN A 47 11.20 18.56 3.38
N ARG A 48 11.02 18.86 4.68
CA ARG A 48 12.11 19.29 5.55
C ARG A 48 13.20 18.23 5.69
N LEU A 49 12.81 16.96 5.81
CA LEU A 49 13.77 15.84 5.82
C LEU A 49 14.58 15.80 4.52
N ILE A 50 13.94 15.97 3.36
CA ILE A 50 14.61 16.03 2.05
C ILE A 50 15.57 17.22 1.99
N ASP A 51 15.14 18.40 2.40
CA ASP A 51 15.93 19.64 2.35
C ASP A 51 17.14 19.59 3.29
N ASN A 52 17.03 18.84 4.39
CA ASN A 52 18.12 18.62 5.34
C ASN A 52 19.17 17.61 4.86
N GLN A 53 18.94 16.90 3.74
CA GLN A 53 19.96 16.02 3.18
C GLN A 53 21.00 16.80 2.38
N LEU A 54 22.26 16.38 2.51
CA LEU A 54 23.36 16.98 1.73
C LEU A 54 23.19 16.61 0.25
N ASP A 55 23.47 17.58 -0.63
CA ASP A 55 23.40 17.36 -2.08
C ASP A 55 24.48 16.40 -2.60
N ASN A 56 25.66 16.42 -1.98
CA ASN A 56 26.82 15.58 -2.32
C ASN A 56 27.07 14.52 -1.23
N SER A 57 26.02 13.88 -0.74
CA SER A 57 26.13 12.81 0.25
C SER A 57 26.59 11.48 -0.36
N CYS A 58 26.96 10.54 0.50
CA CYS A 58 27.22 9.16 0.08
C CYS A 58 25.99 8.54 -0.60
N PHE A 59 26.24 7.59 -1.51
CA PHE A 59 25.16 6.79 -2.07
C PHE A 59 24.70 5.74 -1.07
N ILE A 60 23.39 5.47 -1.07
CA ILE A 60 22.78 4.35 -0.38
C ILE A 60 22.25 3.34 -1.41
N ILE A 61 22.24 2.06 -1.04
CA ILE A 61 21.72 0.96 -1.86
C ILE A 61 20.49 0.41 -1.14
N TYR A 62 19.36 0.39 -1.81
CA TYR A 62 18.10 -0.01 -1.21
C TYR A 62 17.16 -0.65 -2.24
N PRO A 63 16.27 -1.58 -1.82
CA PRO A 63 15.22 -2.07 -2.68
C PRO A 63 14.10 -1.02 -2.82
N PHE A 64 13.58 -0.85 -4.03
CA PHE A 64 12.43 0.01 -4.29
C PHE A 64 11.54 -0.53 -5.41
N THR A 65 10.24 -0.26 -5.32
CA THR A 65 9.27 -0.75 -6.31
C THR A 65 9.28 0.12 -7.56
N GLU A 66 9.47 -0.50 -8.71
CA GLU A 66 9.30 0.11 -10.02
C GLU A 66 7.84 0.04 -10.45
N CYS A 67 7.19 1.20 -10.63
CA CYS A 67 5.76 1.31 -10.84
C CYS A 67 5.32 1.40 -12.31
N LEU A 68 6.21 1.17 -13.27
CA LEU A 68 5.94 1.45 -14.70
C LEU A 68 4.72 0.71 -15.27
N ASN A 69 4.48 -0.51 -14.83
CA ASN A 69 3.39 -1.36 -15.35
C ASN A 69 2.31 -1.66 -14.28
N LEU A 70 2.30 -0.88 -13.20
CA LEU A 70 1.32 -1.02 -12.13
C LEU A 70 0.33 0.13 -12.16
N SER A 71 -0.93 -0.14 -11.83
CA SER A 71 -1.88 0.91 -11.47
C SER A 71 -1.36 1.71 -10.27
N LYS A 72 -1.82 2.94 -10.09
CA LYS A 72 -1.43 3.75 -8.93
C LYS A 72 -1.71 3.04 -7.60
N VAL A 73 -2.82 2.31 -7.52
CA VAL A 73 -3.23 1.55 -6.33
C VAL A 73 -2.23 0.44 -6.03
N CYS A 74 -1.94 -0.40 -7.02
CA CYS A 74 -1.02 -1.53 -6.85
C CYS A 74 0.44 -1.08 -6.66
N CYS A 75 0.83 0.03 -7.30
CA CYS A 75 2.12 0.65 -7.05
C CYS A 75 2.27 1.09 -5.58
N VAL A 76 1.27 1.79 -5.02
CA VAL A 76 1.28 2.22 -3.61
C VAL A 76 1.34 1.02 -2.68
N LYS A 77 0.50 -0.01 -2.91
CA LYS A 77 0.45 -1.22 -2.10
C LYS A 77 1.81 -1.94 -2.08
N ALA A 78 2.45 -2.09 -3.25
CA ALA A 78 3.76 -2.73 -3.37
C ALA A 78 4.92 -1.89 -2.81
N ALA A 79 4.85 -0.56 -2.86
CA ALA A 79 5.96 0.30 -2.48
C ALA A 79 6.05 0.59 -0.98
N PHE A 80 4.94 0.58 -0.25
CA PHE A 80 4.92 0.98 1.16
C PHE A 80 5.79 0.13 2.09
N PRO A 81 5.85 -1.23 1.96
CA PRO A 81 6.76 -2.04 2.76
C PRO A 81 8.22 -1.62 2.59
N HIS A 82 8.63 -1.35 1.34
CA HIS A 82 9.99 -0.93 1.01
C HIS A 82 10.31 0.49 1.48
N ILE A 83 9.30 1.37 1.58
CA ILE A 83 9.48 2.70 2.18
C ILE A 83 9.76 2.59 3.68
N LEU A 84 9.03 1.74 4.41
CA LEU A 84 9.32 1.50 5.82
C LEU A 84 10.73 0.95 6.03
N ASP A 85 11.11 -0.06 5.24
CA ASP A 85 12.45 -0.64 5.30
C ASP A 85 13.53 0.40 4.98
N LEU A 86 13.35 1.21 3.95
CA LEU A 86 14.26 2.30 3.58
C LEU A 86 14.43 3.30 4.73
N LEU A 87 13.33 3.76 5.34
CA LEU A 87 13.37 4.74 6.43
C LEU A 87 14.06 4.16 7.66
N SER A 88 13.74 2.93 8.04
CA SER A 88 14.30 2.26 9.22
C SER A 88 15.75 1.82 9.04
N SER A 89 16.19 1.49 7.81
CA SER A 89 17.53 0.96 7.57
C SER A 89 18.57 2.04 7.26
N HIS A 90 18.17 3.17 6.64
CA HIS A 90 19.13 4.16 6.13
C HIS A 90 19.05 5.54 6.78
N PHE A 91 17.94 5.87 7.47
CA PHE A 91 17.74 7.20 8.02
C PHE A 91 17.84 7.24 9.55
N HIS A 92 19.07 6.98 10.05
CA HIS A 92 19.38 6.99 11.47
C HIS A 92 19.93 8.35 11.90
N TYR A 93 19.29 8.97 12.87
CA TYR A 93 19.68 10.26 13.40
C TYR A 93 19.72 10.24 14.93
N ALA A 94 20.44 11.19 15.53
CA ALA A 94 20.43 11.36 16.97
C ALA A 94 19.01 11.58 17.51
N GLN A 95 18.66 10.97 18.65
CA GLN A 95 17.31 10.95 19.22
C GLN A 95 16.69 12.34 19.41
N SER A 96 17.50 13.36 19.69
CA SER A 96 17.07 14.74 19.91
C SER A 96 16.99 15.58 18.63
N SER A 97 17.32 15.01 17.46
CA SER A 97 17.35 15.76 16.20
C SER A 97 15.96 15.87 15.56
N ASP A 98 15.75 16.98 14.85
CA ASP A 98 14.54 17.18 14.05
C ASP A 98 14.38 16.10 12.97
N ASN A 99 15.49 15.67 12.35
CA ASN A 99 15.45 14.61 11.34
C ASN A 99 14.93 13.29 11.91
N ARG A 100 15.35 12.91 13.14
CA ARG A 100 14.79 11.73 13.81
C ARG A 100 13.29 11.83 14.01
N ARG A 101 12.82 13.03 14.43
CA ARG A 101 11.39 13.29 14.60
C ARG A 101 10.63 13.15 13.26
N TYR A 102 11.18 13.70 12.16
CA TYR A 102 10.56 13.57 10.84
C TYR A 102 10.46 12.13 10.36
N VAL A 103 11.55 11.37 10.48
CA VAL A 103 11.55 9.93 10.14
C VAL A 103 10.51 9.18 10.96
N SER A 104 10.52 9.32 12.28
CA SER A 104 9.56 8.66 13.16
C SER A 104 8.10 9.04 12.84
N THR A 105 7.85 10.29 12.48
CA THR A 105 6.51 10.73 12.03
C THR A 105 6.08 9.99 10.77
N LEU A 106 6.97 9.85 9.78
CA LEU A 106 6.66 9.15 8.52
C LEU A 106 6.43 7.64 8.73
N GLU A 107 7.29 7.00 9.52
CA GLU A 107 7.12 5.58 9.90
C GLU A 107 5.77 5.36 10.60
N THR A 108 5.42 6.22 11.55
CA THR A 108 4.15 6.15 12.28
C THR A 108 2.95 6.33 11.35
N VAL A 109 3.01 7.26 10.42
CA VAL A 109 1.93 7.46 9.44
C VAL A 109 1.72 6.23 8.59
N ILE A 110 2.78 5.65 8.02
CA ILE A 110 2.66 4.46 7.17
C ILE A 110 2.14 3.27 7.99
N PHE A 111 2.64 3.11 9.21
CA PHE A 111 2.15 2.07 10.12
C PHE A 111 0.65 2.24 10.43
N HIS A 112 0.18 3.48 10.64
CA HIS A 112 -1.25 3.75 10.82
C HIS A 112 -2.07 3.43 9.58
N LEU A 113 -1.56 3.66 8.37
CA LEU A 113 -2.25 3.31 7.12
C LEU A 113 -2.52 1.81 7.04
N TYR A 114 -1.58 0.97 7.45
CA TYR A 114 -1.76 -0.47 7.54
C TYR A 114 -2.75 -0.86 8.66
N SER A 115 -2.51 -0.37 9.87
CA SER A 115 -3.31 -0.75 11.05
C SER A 115 -4.79 -0.34 10.94
N GLN A 116 -5.09 0.69 10.15
CA GLN A 116 -6.45 1.14 9.89
C GLN A 116 -7.05 0.53 8.62
N GLY A 117 -6.33 -0.34 7.93
CA GLY A 117 -6.77 -0.97 6.69
C GLY A 117 -6.89 0.01 5.52
N CYS A 118 -6.22 1.18 5.58
CA CYS A 118 -6.24 2.17 4.51
C CYS A 118 -5.42 1.71 3.30
N VAL A 119 -4.37 0.95 3.56
CA VAL A 119 -3.60 0.20 2.57
C VAL A 119 -3.49 -1.22 3.13
N PRO A 120 -4.10 -2.22 2.53
CA PRO A 120 -3.98 -3.60 3.00
C PRO A 120 -2.58 -4.13 2.75
N GLU A 121 -2.13 -5.02 3.63
CA GLU A 121 -0.91 -5.77 3.40
C GLU A 121 -1.06 -6.71 2.19
N ILE A 122 0.06 -7.06 1.58
CA ILE A 122 0.10 -8.06 0.51
C ILE A 122 -0.20 -9.41 1.14
N ASN A 123 -1.23 -10.10 0.65
CA ASN A 123 -1.61 -11.41 1.12
C ASN A 123 -1.21 -12.46 0.07
N GLU A 124 -0.08 -13.11 0.27
CA GLU A 124 0.48 -14.12 -0.64
C GLU A 124 -0.37 -15.39 -0.79
N GLU A 125 -1.45 -15.52 -0.01
CA GLU A 125 -2.45 -16.60 -0.22
C GLU A 125 -3.41 -16.28 -1.40
N TYR A 126 -3.58 -15.00 -1.74
CA TYR A 126 -4.54 -14.54 -2.73
C TYR A 126 -3.91 -13.81 -3.93
N GLU A 127 -2.73 -13.24 -3.76
CA GLU A 127 -2.03 -12.49 -4.79
C GLU A 127 -0.53 -12.83 -4.76
N ASP A 128 0.12 -12.79 -5.91
CA ASP A 128 1.56 -13.02 -6.00
C ASP A 128 2.32 -11.89 -5.34
N SER A 129 3.49 -12.20 -4.80
CA SER A 129 4.40 -11.19 -4.28
C SER A 129 4.92 -10.30 -5.43
N PRO A 130 4.89 -8.95 -5.29
CA PRO A 130 5.31 -8.02 -6.34
C PRO A 130 6.84 -7.95 -6.53
N VAL A 131 7.57 -9.01 -6.20
CA VAL A 131 9.05 -9.08 -6.29
C VAL A 131 9.57 -8.76 -7.69
N ARG A 132 8.83 -9.10 -8.75
CA ARG A 132 9.23 -8.79 -10.13
C ARG A 132 9.35 -7.29 -10.41
N PHE A 133 8.68 -6.46 -9.63
CA PHE A 133 8.75 -4.99 -9.72
C PHE A 133 9.81 -4.40 -8.79
N LEU A 134 10.45 -5.22 -7.97
CA LEU A 134 11.49 -4.76 -7.06
C LEU A 134 12.79 -4.56 -7.81
N ARG A 135 13.41 -3.39 -7.61
CA ARG A 135 14.74 -3.07 -8.15
C ARG A 135 15.67 -2.67 -7.02
N ILE A 136 16.91 -3.09 -7.11
CA ILE A 136 17.97 -2.58 -6.23
C ILE A 136 18.45 -1.27 -6.83
N GLU A 137 18.29 -0.21 -6.09
CA GLU A 137 18.64 1.13 -6.51
C GLU A 137 19.84 1.66 -5.75
N GLN A 138 20.61 2.49 -6.43
CA GLN A 138 21.71 3.23 -5.83
C GLN A 138 21.53 4.71 -6.11
N SER A 139 21.29 5.49 -5.07
CA SER A 139 21.09 6.93 -5.20
C SER A 139 21.52 7.68 -3.92
N SER A 140 21.52 9.01 -3.98
CA SER A 140 21.72 9.80 -2.76
C SER A 140 20.49 9.66 -1.82
N PRO A 141 20.67 9.82 -0.50
CA PRO A 141 19.56 9.85 0.45
C PRO A 141 18.46 10.86 0.05
N LYS A 142 18.86 12.00 -0.51
CA LYS A 142 17.91 13.03 -0.99
C LYS A 142 17.02 12.50 -2.12
N GLU A 143 17.60 11.80 -3.10
CA GLU A 143 16.83 11.21 -4.21
C GLU A 143 15.95 10.05 -3.75
N ALA A 144 16.42 9.21 -2.83
CA ALA A 144 15.62 8.15 -2.22
C ALA A 144 14.36 8.73 -1.54
N LEU A 145 14.51 9.78 -0.73
CA LEU A 145 13.38 10.46 -0.08
C LEU A 145 12.44 11.17 -1.08
N LYS A 146 12.94 11.64 -2.21
CA LYS A 146 12.07 12.18 -3.29
C LYS A 146 11.18 11.10 -3.89
N LYS A 147 11.68 9.87 -4.01
CA LYS A 147 10.86 8.70 -4.43
C LYS A 147 9.79 8.38 -3.39
N VAL A 148 10.15 8.33 -2.12
CA VAL A 148 9.17 8.20 -1.01
C VAL A 148 8.08 9.27 -1.12
N ARG A 149 8.47 10.53 -1.33
CA ARG A 149 7.53 11.64 -1.52
C ARG A 149 6.59 11.42 -2.70
N SER A 150 7.09 10.86 -3.79
CA SER A 150 6.28 10.57 -4.98
C SER A 150 5.19 9.53 -4.68
N VAL A 151 5.53 8.46 -3.98
CA VAL A 151 4.57 7.41 -3.60
C VAL A 151 3.53 7.92 -2.59
N ILE A 152 3.96 8.67 -1.57
CA ILE A 152 3.03 9.28 -0.60
C ILE A 152 2.07 10.26 -1.30
N ARG A 153 2.57 11.06 -2.25
CA ARG A 153 1.72 11.95 -3.06
C ARG A 153 0.72 11.18 -3.91
N MET A 154 1.15 10.04 -4.48
CA MET A 154 0.28 9.15 -5.25
C MET A 154 -0.85 8.59 -4.36
N TYR A 155 -0.55 8.15 -3.15
CA TYR A 155 -1.55 7.73 -2.17
C TYR A 155 -2.54 8.87 -1.86
N MET A 156 -2.06 10.07 -1.55
CA MET A 156 -2.92 11.22 -1.27
C MET A 156 -3.83 11.57 -2.46
N SER A 157 -3.33 11.49 -3.69
CA SER A 157 -4.13 11.69 -4.90
C SER A 157 -5.24 10.65 -5.02
N LEU A 158 -4.92 9.36 -4.81
CA LEU A 158 -5.91 8.28 -4.83
C LEU A 158 -7.05 8.48 -3.84
N ILE A 159 -6.72 8.86 -2.60
CA ILE A 159 -7.72 9.04 -1.54
C ILE A 159 -8.57 10.31 -1.75
N ASN A 160 -7.99 11.37 -2.33
CA ASN A 160 -8.71 12.64 -2.55
C ASN A 160 -9.56 12.65 -3.83
N GLU A 161 -9.12 11.96 -4.88
CA GLU A 161 -9.80 11.93 -6.17
C GLU A 161 -10.97 10.95 -6.22
N ASN A 162 -10.95 9.91 -5.36
CA ASN A 162 -12.00 8.90 -5.33
C ASN A 162 -12.96 9.14 -4.17
N SER A 163 -14.26 9.18 -4.50
CA SER A 163 -15.36 9.16 -3.51
C SER A 163 -15.72 7.75 -3.09
N ASP A 164 -15.42 6.76 -3.92
CA ASP A 164 -15.71 5.35 -3.68
C ASP A 164 -14.52 4.64 -3.01
N PRO A 165 -14.75 3.53 -2.31
CA PRO A 165 -13.68 2.69 -1.77
C PRO A 165 -12.72 2.26 -2.88
N LEU A 166 -11.40 2.37 -2.60
CA LEU A 166 -10.39 1.92 -3.54
C LEU A 166 -10.39 0.39 -3.62
N ASP A 167 -10.31 -0.12 -4.84
CA ASP A 167 -10.08 -1.53 -5.07
C ASP A 167 -8.57 -1.82 -4.95
N TRP A 168 -8.20 -2.59 -3.94
CA TRP A 168 -6.83 -3.00 -3.63
C TRP A 168 -6.52 -4.40 -4.15
N ASP A 169 -7.36 -4.99 -5.00
CA ASP A 169 -7.06 -6.25 -5.66
C ASP A 169 -6.00 -6.03 -6.74
N CYS A 170 -4.81 -6.58 -6.50
CA CYS A 170 -3.66 -6.45 -7.38
C CYS A 170 -3.24 -7.80 -8.00
N LYS A 171 -4.04 -8.84 -7.80
CA LYS A 171 -3.72 -10.20 -8.22
C LYS A 171 -3.28 -10.28 -9.67
N ASP A 172 -4.09 -9.74 -10.60
CA ASP A 172 -3.78 -9.81 -12.03
C ASP A 172 -2.55 -9.00 -12.42
N GLN A 173 -2.25 -7.91 -11.68
CA GLN A 173 -1.09 -7.07 -11.94
C GLN A 173 0.19 -7.65 -11.35
N TYR A 174 0.11 -8.39 -10.25
CA TYR A 174 1.27 -9.02 -9.61
C TYR A 174 1.57 -10.40 -10.20
N ALA A 175 0.59 -11.07 -10.83
CA ALA A 175 0.79 -12.36 -11.46
C ALA A 175 1.99 -12.35 -12.41
N ALA A 176 2.81 -13.38 -12.34
CA ALA A 176 3.88 -13.59 -13.33
C ALA A 176 3.23 -13.75 -14.71
N GLU A 177 3.75 -13.05 -15.72
CA GLU A 177 3.41 -13.38 -17.09
C GLU A 177 3.91 -14.80 -17.35
N ASP A 178 2.99 -15.73 -17.61
CA ASP A 178 3.35 -17.05 -18.13
C ASP A 178 4.11 -16.83 -19.45
N ASP A 179 5.42 -17.00 -19.39
CA ASP A 179 6.26 -16.94 -20.59
C ASP A 179 5.81 -18.08 -21.52
N PRO A 180 5.22 -17.81 -22.70
CA PRO A 180 4.67 -18.85 -23.56
C PRO A 180 5.77 -19.70 -24.23
N GLN A 181 7.00 -19.71 -23.72
CA GLN A 181 8.16 -20.36 -24.32
C GLN A 181 8.89 -21.31 -23.37
N SER A 182 8.19 -22.33 -22.87
CA SER A 182 8.86 -23.56 -22.43
C SER A 182 8.04 -24.79 -22.83
N THR A 183 7.92 -25.01 -24.13
CA THR A 183 7.63 -26.34 -24.63
C THR A 183 8.88 -27.19 -24.37
N PRO A 184 8.81 -28.26 -23.59
CA PRO A 184 9.92 -29.20 -23.46
C PRO A 184 10.15 -29.89 -24.82
N GLY A 185 11.13 -29.42 -25.55
CA GLY A 185 11.63 -30.13 -26.74
C GLY A 185 12.12 -31.49 -26.30
N THR A 186 11.32 -32.53 -26.59
CA THR A 186 11.70 -33.90 -26.49
C THR A 186 12.80 -34.16 -27.52
N SER A 187 14.04 -33.99 -27.12
CA SER A 187 15.21 -34.45 -27.86
C SER A 187 15.41 -35.93 -27.52
N GLN A 188 14.87 -36.78 -28.38
CA GLN A 188 15.13 -38.21 -28.39
C GLN A 188 16.58 -38.41 -28.83
N PRO A 189 17.47 -39.08 -28.08
CA PRO A 189 18.81 -39.36 -28.54
C PRO A 189 18.75 -40.50 -29.57
N GLU A 190 19.11 -40.17 -30.83
CA GLU A 190 19.39 -41.19 -31.86
C GLU A 190 20.56 -42.07 -31.41
N ARG A 191 20.30 -43.37 -31.40
CA ARG A 191 21.26 -44.47 -31.15
C ARG A 191 22.13 -44.64 -32.39
N PRO A 192 23.46 -44.55 -32.35
CA PRO A 192 24.28 -44.88 -33.51
C PRO A 192 24.27 -46.37 -33.79
N ALA A 193 24.01 -46.69 -35.06
CA ALA A 193 24.04 -48.07 -35.59
C ALA A 193 25.47 -48.62 -35.51
N SER A 194 25.56 -49.82 -34.93
CA SER A 194 26.77 -50.65 -34.90
C SER A 194 27.06 -51.18 -36.31
N LEU A 195 28.22 -50.84 -36.85
CA LEU A 195 28.84 -51.50 -38.01
C LEU A 195 29.65 -52.67 -37.50
N ALA A 196 29.24 -53.86 -37.87
CA ALA A 196 30.01 -55.05 -37.75
C ALA A 196 31.00 -55.15 -38.94
N LEU A 197 32.25 -55.42 -38.64
CA LEU A 197 33.17 -56.29 -39.37
C LEU A 197 34.32 -56.70 -38.45
#